data_a0d37d091baa8f4d9394c64ab60af31b
#
_entry.id   a0d37d091baa8f4d9394c64ab60af31b
#
_cell.length_a   1.000
_cell.length_b   1.000
_cell.length_c   1.000
_cell.angle_alpha   90.00
_cell.angle_beta   90.00
_cell.angle_gamma   90.00
#
_symmetry.space_group_name_H-M   'P 1'
#
loop_
_entity.id
_entity.type
_entity.pdbx_description
1 polymer ?
#
loop_
_entity_poly.entity_id
_entity_poly.type
_entity_poly.pdbx_seq_one_letter_code
_entity_poly.pdbx_strand_id
1 'polypeptide(L)'
;MKLFAKTTLAIAGISMASMAFAADPLHNTTWQTFDEGKPKGVVKITESNGVLTGTLVDTNSAKGKKHIGTTIIKGLKADGGGKYSGGTITDPEKNKTYKLTANLSGSNLALKGHLGPFSRSQTWKKK
;
A
#
# COMPACT_ATOMS: atom_id res chain seq x y z
N MET A 1 49.92 -8.20 2.21
CA MET A 1 49.42 -8.18 2.50
C MET A 1 48.62 -7.86 2.61
N LYS A 2 48.52 -7.77 2.27
CA LYS A 2 47.77 -7.53 2.39
C LYS A 2 46.72 -7.37 2.25
N LEU A 3 46.54 -7.29 1.91
CA LEU A 3 45.58 -7.23 1.84
C LEU A 3 44.65 -7.10 1.98
N PHE A 4 44.60 -7.12 1.93
CA PHE A 4 43.68 -7.14 2.18
C PHE A 4 42.78 -7.02 2.16
N ALA A 5 43.04 -7.16 1.72
CA ALA A 5 42.17 -7.19 1.74
C ALA A 5 41.31 -7.00 1.95
N LYS A 6 41.40 -7.05 1.88
CA LYS A 6 40.46 -6.98 2.24
C LYS A 6 39.54 -6.53 2.34
N THR A 7 39.62 -6.38 2.03
CA THR A 7 38.75 -6.08 2.17
C THR A 7 37.85 -5.77 2.06
N THR A 8 37.99 -5.81 1.73
CA THR A 8 37.14 -5.69 1.62
C THR A 8 36.19 -5.61 1.74
N LEU A 9 36.25 -5.83 1.67
CA LEU A 9 35.35 -5.92 1.89
C LEU A 9 34.55 -5.55 2.14
N ALA A 10 34.92 -5.71 2.25
CA ALA A 10 34.18 -5.59 2.67
C ALA A 10 33.37 -4.92 2.45
N ILE A 11 33.64 -4.61 2.23
CA ILE A 11 32.76 -4.07 1.94
C ILE A 11 31.78 -4.33 1.48
N ALA A 12 32.09 -4.55 1.22
CA ALA A 12 31.10 -5.31 0.58
C ALA A 12 29.76 -5.36 1.28
N GLY A 13 29.75 -5.73 2.50
CA GLY A 13 28.51 -5.84 3.19
C GLY A 13 27.75 -4.53 3.28
N ILE A 14 28.47 -3.47 3.15
CA ILE A 14 27.88 -2.16 3.28
C ILE A 14 26.93 -1.84 2.14
N SER A 15 27.30 -2.23 0.93
CA SER A 15 26.46 -1.93 -0.21
C SER A 15 25.11 -2.62 -0.15
N MET A 16 25.04 -3.74 0.55
CA MET A 16 23.77 -4.43 0.68
C MET A 16 22.77 -3.64 1.47
N ALA A 17 23.24 -2.88 2.42
CA ALA A 17 22.32 -2.09 3.24
C ALA A 17 21.55 -1.09 2.39
N SER A 18 22.17 -0.51 1.38
CA SER A 18 21.48 0.47 0.56
C SER A 18 20.36 -0.15 -0.25
N MET A 19 20.50 -1.43 -0.63
CA MET A 19 19.44 -2.08 -1.39
C MET A 19 18.20 -2.36 -0.52
N ALA A 20 18.43 -2.52 0.77
CA ALA A 20 17.32 -2.77 1.68
C ALA A 20 16.41 -1.56 1.83
N PHE A 21 16.82 -0.41 1.37
CA PHE A 21 16.04 0.82 1.54
C PHE A 21 15.29 1.26 0.31
N ALA A 22 15.30 0.42 -0.73
CA ALA A 22 14.49 0.74 -1.89
C ALA A 22 13.02 0.74 -1.50
N ALA A 23 12.34 1.83 -1.78
CA ALA A 23 10.94 1.96 -1.42
C ALA A 23 10.10 1.09 -2.34
N ASP A 24 8.98 0.61 -1.81
CA ASP A 24 8.00 -0.11 -2.59
C ASP A 24 7.41 0.79 -3.67
N PRO A 25 7.07 0.27 -4.84
CA PRO A 25 6.42 1.08 -5.88
C PRO A 25 5.15 1.79 -5.43
N LEU A 26 4.45 1.30 -4.41
CA LEU A 26 3.26 1.96 -3.89
C LEU A 26 3.58 3.14 -2.98
N HIS A 27 4.82 3.26 -2.51
CA HIS A 27 5.19 4.35 -1.61
C HIS A 27 5.02 5.70 -2.31
N ASN A 28 4.36 6.64 -1.62
CA ASN A 28 4.10 7.99 -2.11
C ASN A 28 3.24 8.02 -3.37
N THR A 29 2.36 7.06 -3.53
CA THR A 29 1.41 7.06 -4.65
C THR A 29 0.02 7.44 -4.17
N THR A 30 -0.76 7.98 -5.09
CA THR A 30 -2.12 8.46 -4.82
C THR A 30 -3.06 7.74 -5.77
N TRP A 31 -4.21 7.32 -5.24
CA TRP A 31 -5.12 6.45 -5.96
C TRP A 31 -6.54 6.97 -5.90
N GLN A 32 -7.23 6.93 -7.04
CA GLN A 32 -8.64 7.25 -7.12
C GLN A 32 -9.46 5.99 -6.82
N THR A 33 -10.34 6.08 -5.84
CA THR A 33 -11.26 4.99 -5.53
C THR A 33 -12.59 5.21 -6.24
N PHE A 34 -13.38 4.16 -6.34
CA PHE A 34 -14.65 4.18 -7.07
C PHE A 34 -15.72 3.50 -6.23
N ASP A 35 -16.95 3.96 -6.40
CA ASP A 35 -18.12 3.33 -5.82
C ASP A 35 -19.14 3.19 -6.95
N GLU A 36 -19.51 1.94 -7.26
CA GLU A 36 -20.42 1.64 -8.36
C GLU A 36 -19.99 2.29 -9.67
N GLY A 37 -18.68 2.25 -9.94
CA GLY A 37 -18.11 2.79 -11.16
C GLY A 37 -17.89 4.29 -11.19
N LYS A 38 -18.24 4.99 -10.11
CA LYS A 38 -18.09 6.45 -10.04
C LYS A 38 -16.95 6.83 -9.11
N PRO A 39 -16.15 7.85 -9.45
CA PRO A 39 -15.08 8.32 -8.56
C PRO A 39 -15.65 8.69 -7.20
N LYS A 40 -15.02 8.22 -6.15
CA LYS A 40 -15.50 8.49 -4.80
C LYS A 40 -14.47 9.20 -3.94
N GLY A 41 -13.29 8.65 -3.78
CA GLY A 41 -12.29 9.20 -2.89
C GLY A 41 -10.89 9.06 -3.43
N VAL A 42 -9.95 9.65 -2.72
CA VAL A 42 -8.54 9.63 -3.07
C VAL A 42 -7.78 9.14 -1.86
N VAL A 43 -6.91 8.15 -2.07
CA VAL A 43 -6.13 7.53 -1.00
C VAL A 43 -4.66 7.67 -1.34
N LYS A 44 -3.88 8.12 -0.36
CA LYS A 44 -2.43 8.18 -0.48
C LYS A 44 -1.81 7.01 0.25
N ILE A 45 -0.90 6.30 -0.41
CA ILE A 45 -0.21 5.15 0.17
C ILE A 45 1.22 5.54 0.49
N THR A 46 1.66 5.22 1.69
CA THR A 46 3.04 5.44 2.13
C THR A 46 3.58 4.16 2.75
N GLU A 47 4.90 4.03 2.76
CA GLU A 47 5.58 2.88 3.34
C GLU A 47 6.47 3.34 4.49
N SER A 48 6.47 2.55 5.57
CA SER A 48 7.39 2.73 6.69
C SER A 48 7.85 1.34 7.14
N ASN A 49 9.15 1.07 7.03
CA ASN A 49 9.76 -0.20 7.45
C ASN A 49 9.10 -1.42 6.79
N GLY A 50 8.77 -1.29 5.51
CA GLY A 50 8.17 -2.38 4.76
C GLY A 50 6.68 -2.55 4.94
N VAL A 51 6.04 -1.67 5.71
CA VAL A 51 4.61 -1.73 5.97
C VAL A 51 3.93 -0.58 5.27
N LEU A 52 2.90 -0.90 4.48
CA LEU A 52 2.16 0.09 3.71
C LEU A 52 0.92 0.54 4.45
N THR A 53 0.67 1.83 4.39
CA THR A 53 -0.45 2.50 5.05
C THR A 53 -1.16 3.35 4.01
N GLY A 54 -2.49 3.34 4.01
CA GLY A 54 -3.28 4.17 3.11
C GLY A 54 -4.14 5.14 3.89
N THR A 55 -4.10 6.40 3.51
CA THR A 55 -4.82 7.48 4.18
C THR A 55 -5.79 8.13 3.20
N LEU A 56 -7.03 8.32 3.62
CA LEU A 56 -8.00 9.03 2.83
C LEU A 56 -7.64 10.52 2.81
N VAL A 57 -7.34 11.06 1.63
CA VAL A 57 -6.92 12.46 1.51
C VAL A 57 -7.95 13.34 0.85
N ASP A 58 -8.94 12.76 0.17
CA ASP A 58 -10.02 13.52 -0.45
C ASP A 58 -11.21 12.60 -0.68
N THR A 59 -12.41 13.17 -0.85
CA THR A 59 -13.59 12.39 -1.16
C THR A 59 -14.69 13.28 -1.72
N ASN A 60 -15.51 12.72 -2.62
CA ASN A 60 -16.70 13.37 -3.15
C ASN A 60 -17.91 13.13 -2.27
N SER A 61 -17.82 12.21 -1.32
CA SER A 61 -18.94 11.85 -0.46
C SER A 61 -19.08 12.86 0.67
N ALA A 62 -20.28 13.41 0.84
CA ALA A 62 -20.53 14.31 1.97
C ALA A 62 -20.29 13.61 3.30
N LYS A 63 -20.69 12.35 3.39
CA LYS A 63 -20.48 11.56 4.62
C LYS A 63 -19.02 11.23 4.84
N GLY A 64 -18.25 11.14 3.77
CA GLY A 64 -16.85 10.79 3.86
C GLY A 64 -15.95 11.95 4.25
N LYS A 65 -16.39 13.18 4.07
CA LYS A 65 -15.50 14.34 4.27
C LYS A 65 -14.97 14.44 5.69
N LYS A 66 -15.74 14.05 6.68
CA LYS A 66 -15.28 14.04 8.06
C LYS A 66 -14.23 12.99 8.33
N HIS A 67 -14.02 12.05 7.40
CA HIS A 67 -13.03 10.99 7.54
C HIS A 67 -11.73 11.29 6.80
N ILE A 68 -11.62 12.43 6.14
CA ILE A 68 -10.36 12.82 5.51
C ILE A 68 -9.28 12.89 6.57
N GLY A 69 -8.12 12.29 6.28
CA GLY A 69 -7.03 12.16 7.22
C GLY A 69 -7.03 10.82 7.97
N THR A 70 -8.07 10.02 7.80
CA THR A 70 -8.17 8.72 8.46
C THR A 70 -7.34 7.68 7.72
N THR A 71 -6.63 6.85 8.48
CA THR A 71 -5.93 5.70 7.92
C THR A 71 -6.94 4.61 7.62
N ILE A 72 -7.05 4.22 6.35
CA ILE A 72 -7.99 3.19 5.95
C ILE A 72 -7.32 1.88 5.55
N ILE A 73 -6.05 1.91 5.13
CA ILE A 73 -5.29 0.69 4.87
C ILE A 73 -4.18 0.60 5.90
N LYS A 74 -4.06 -0.55 6.55
CA LYS A 74 -3.03 -0.77 7.58
C LYS A 74 -2.37 -2.12 7.39
N GLY A 75 -1.08 -2.17 7.65
CA GLY A 75 -0.35 -3.42 7.77
C GLY A 75 -0.12 -4.18 6.47
N LEU A 76 -0.32 -3.56 5.33
CA LEU A 76 -0.16 -4.23 4.04
C LEU A 76 1.32 -4.40 3.73
N LYS A 77 1.70 -5.59 3.27
CA LYS A 77 3.10 -5.91 2.99
C LYS A 77 3.25 -6.51 1.60
N ALA A 78 4.36 -6.22 0.96
CA ALA A 78 4.66 -6.74 -0.36
C ALA A 78 5.06 -8.21 -0.27
N ASP A 79 4.48 -9.00 -1.19
CA ASP A 79 4.83 -10.42 -1.33
C ASP A 79 5.74 -10.66 -2.53
N GLY A 80 6.01 -9.60 -3.31
CA GLY A 80 6.78 -9.70 -4.54
C GLY A 80 5.88 -9.80 -5.76
N GLY A 81 6.41 -9.39 -6.92
CA GLY A 81 5.67 -9.48 -8.16
C GLY A 81 4.43 -8.60 -8.25
N GLY A 82 4.39 -7.52 -7.49
CA GLY A 82 3.23 -6.64 -7.48
C GLY A 82 2.09 -7.10 -6.59
N LYS A 83 2.31 -8.13 -5.78
CA LYS A 83 1.29 -8.67 -4.90
C LYS A 83 1.52 -8.24 -3.46
N TYR A 84 0.41 -8.02 -2.75
CA TYR A 84 0.43 -7.51 -1.38
C TYR A 84 -0.59 -8.26 -0.54
N SER A 85 -0.28 -8.47 0.73
CA SER A 85 -1.19 -9.18 1.65
C SER A 85 -0.91 -8.79 3.09
N GLY A 86 -1.67 -9.39 4.00
CA GLY A 86 -1.48 -9.24 5.43
C GLY A 86 -2.03 -7.96 6.02
N GLY A 87 -2.65 -7.11 5.22
CA GLY A 87 -3.19 -5.87 5.70
C GLY A 87 -4.69 -5.91 5.94
N THR A 88 -5.22 -4.76 6.31
CA THR A 88 -6.65 -4.55 6.45
C THR A 88 -7.06 -3.28 5.74
N ILE A 89 -8.33 -3.22 5.34
CA ILE A 89 -8.92 -2.01 4.79
C ILE A 89 -10.23 -1.74 5.53
N THR A 90 -10.42 -0.49 5.94
CA THR A 90 -11.61 -0.07 6.67
C THR A 90 -12.43 0.90 5.82
N ASP A 91 -13.73 0.64 5.74
CA ASP A 91 -14.68 1.60 5.19
C ASP A 91 -15.14 2.48 6.34
N PRO A 92 -14.68 3.74 6.41
CA PRO A 92 -15.00 4.57 7.57
C PRO A 92 -16.46 4.97 7.64
N GLU A 93 -17.16 5.03 6.51
CA GLU A 93 -18.58 5.40 6.53
C GLU A 93 -19.44 4.28 7.09
N LYS A 94 -19.07 3.03 6.82
CA LYS A 94 -19.79 1.87 7.31
C LYS A 94 -19.17 1.29 8.56
N ASN A 95 -17.99 1.75 8.93
CA ASN A 95 -17.24 1.25 10.08
C ASN A 95 -17.00 -0.26 9.99
N LYS A 96 -16.63 -0.73 8.81
CA LYS A 96 -16.33 -2.14 8.57
C LYS A 96 -14.91 -2.31 8.13
N THR A 97 -14.24 -3.33 8.65
CA THR A 97 -12.85 -3.65 8.34
C THR A 97 -12.77 -5.02 7.70
N TYR A 98 -12.01 -5.10 6.63
CA TYR A 98 -11.82 -6.33 5.84
C TYR A 98 -10.34 -6.68 5.82
N LYS A 99 -10.02 -7.96 5.75
CA LYS A 99 -8.66 -8.37 5.43
C LYS A 99 -8.38 -8.01 3.98
N LEU A 100 -7.19 -7.52 3.72
CA LEU A 100 -6.87 -6.94 2.41
C LEU A 100 -5.75 -7.68 1.72
N THR A 101 -6.00 -8.02 0.46
CA THR A 101 -4.95 -8.36 -0.49
C THR A 101 -5.03 -7.40 -1.66
N ALA A 102 -3.91 -7.18 -2.34
CA ALA A 102 -3.88 -6.24 -3.45
C ALA A 102 -2.88 -6.72 -4.50
N ASN A 103 -3.08 -6.21 -5.71
CA ASN A 103 -2.21 -6.53 -6.84
C ASN A 103 -2.01 -5.27 -7.66
N LEU A 104 -0.75 -4.85 -7.77
CA LEU A 104 -0.40 -3.66 -8.55
C LEU A 104 -0.04 -4.07 -9.98
N SER A 105 -0.69 -3.46 -10.94
CA SER A 105 -0.43 -3.70 -12.36
C SER A 105 -0.47 -2.38 -13.10
N GLY A 106 0.70 -1.79 -13.35
CA GLY A 106 0.79 -0.50 -14.01
C GLY A 106 0.09 0.59 -13.23
N SER A 107 -0.92 1.19 -13.82
CA SER A 107 -1.70 2.27 -13.20
C SER A 107 -2.94 1.77 -12.46
N ASN A 108 -3.07 0.47 -12.30
CA ASN A 108 -4.21 -0.13 -11.64
C ASN A 108 -3.78 -0.82 -10.36
N LEU A 109 -4.56 -0.64 -9.31
CA LEU A 109 -4.38 -1.35 -8.06
C LEU A 109 -5.66 -2.13 -7.80
N ALA A 110 -5.59 -3.45 -7.96
CA ALA A 110 -6.72 -4.32 -7.71
C ALA A 110 -6.70 -4.71 -6.24
N LEU A 111 -7.80 -4.43 -5.54
CA LEU A 111 -7.90 -4.73 -4.12
C LEU A 111 -9.00 -5.76 -3.89
N LYS A 112 -8.76 -6.64 -2.93
CA LYS A 112 -9.75 -7.62 -2.53
C LYS A 112 -9.85 -7.62 -1.02
N GLY A 113 -11.04 -7.31 -0.53
CA GLY A 113 -11.34 -7.32 0.90
C GLY A 113 -12.08 -8.61 1.25
N HIS A 114 -11.70 -9.22 2.35
CA HIS A 114 -12.28 -10.48 2.81
C HIS A 114 -12.88 -10.30 4.19
N LEU A 115 -14.12 -10.78 4.36
CA LEU A 115 -14.80 -10.76 5.65
C LEU A 115 -15.56 -12.06 5.79
N GLY A 116 -14.99 -13.00 6.58
CA GLY A 116 -15.52 -14.35 6.69
C GLY A 116 -15.57 -15.02 5.31
N PRO A 117 -16.70 -15.61 4.92
CA PRO A 117 -16.81 -16.25 3.61
C PRO A 117 -17.03 -15.27 2.46
N PHE A 118 -17.16 -13.96 2.78
CA PHE A 118 -17.46 -12.95 1.77
C PHE A 118 -16.19 -12.24 1.32
N SER A 119 -16.17 -11.85 0.06
CA SER A 119 -15.09 -11.02 -0.46
C SER A 119 -15.66 -9.98 -1.43
N ARG A 120 -14.97 -8.85 -1.53
CA ARG A 120 -15.32 -7.77 -2.44
C ARG A 120 -14.05 -7.33 -3.15
N SER A 121 -14.18 -7.11 -4.44
CA SER A 121 -13.05 -6.65 -5.26
C SER A 121 -13.35 -5.28 -5.81
N GLN A 122 -12.32 -4.45 -5.90
CA GLN A 122 -12.42 -3.18 -6.59
C GLN A 122 -11.05 -2.84 -7.18
N THR A 123 -11.05 -1.98 -8.17
CA THR A 123 -9.82 -1.52 -8.81
C THR A 123 -9.71 -0.01 -8.63
N TRP A 124 -8.59 0.43 -8.09
CA TRP A 124 -8.28 1.85 -7.98
C TRP A 124 -7.38 2.24 -9.13
N LYS A 125 -7.47 3.50 -9.52
CA LYS A 125 -6.68 4.03 -10.63
C LYS A 125 -5.66 5.03 -10.09
N LYS A 126 -4.43 4.92 -10.57
CA LYS A 126 -3.37 5.84 -10.15
C LYS A 126 -3.73 7.27 -10.55
N LYS A 127 -3.50 8.16 -9.64
CA LYS A 127 -3.85 9.55 -9.83
C LYS A 127 -2.63 10.46 -9.95
#